data_2dabc7904d5862f1d28d8a681b71089e
#
_entry.id   2dabc7904d5862f1d28d8a681b71089e
#
_cell.length_a   1.000
_cell.length_b   1.000
_cell.length_c   1.000
_cell.angle_alpha   90.00
_cell.angle_beta   90.00
_cell.angle_gamma   90.00
#
_symmetry.space_group_name_H-M   'P 1'
#
loop_
_entity.id
_entity.type
_entity.pdbx_description
1 polymer ?
#
loop_
_entity_poly.entity_id
_entity_poly.type
_entity_poly.pdbx_seq_one_letter_code
_entity_poly.pdbx_strand_id
1 'polypeptide(L)'
;MSEVTNERKVSILEKLLLERDEQIRKLQEENTELEKEIESLGSDIQELQDIISETQKLNREFSGTNREMKKLKKKYEKEMKKMM
;
A
#
# COMPACT_ATOMS: atom_id res chain seq x y z
N MET A 1 -48.24 -10.66 38.51
CA MET A 1 -47.90 -9.51 37.66
C MET A 1 -46.41 -9.23 37.60
N SER A 2 -45.69 -9.25 38.70
CA SER A 2 -44.23 -9.04 38.69
C SER A 2 -43.45 -10.13 37.94
N GLU A 3 -43.89 -11.38 37.97
CA GLU A 3 -43.27 -12.49 37.24
C GLU A 3 -43.38 -12.33 35.71
N VAL A 4 -44.54 -11.94 35.18
CA VAL A 4 -44.76 -11.71 33.76
C VAL A 4 -43.92 -10.54 33.27
N THR A 5 -43.77 -9.49 34.09
CA THR A 5 -42.95 -8.34 33.79
C THR A 5 -41.45 -8.70 33.76
N ASN A 6 -41.01 -9.56 34.68
CA ASN A 6 -39.63 -10.05 34.73
C ASN A 6 -39.33 -10.98 33.55
N GLU A 7 -40.25 -11.87 33.17
CA GLU A 7 -40.12 -12.71 32.00
C GLU A 7 -39.99 -11.89 30.70
N ARG A 8 -40.78 -10.81 30.56
CA ARG A 8 -40.67 -9.89 29.44
C ARG A 8 -39.31 -9.19 29.38
N LYS A 9 -38.83 -8.72 30.53
CA LYS A 9 -37.52 -8.10 30.65
C LYS A 9 -36.42 -9.06 30.26
N VAL A 10 -36.46 -10.28 30.72
CA VAL A 10 -35.49 -11.33 30.35
C VAL A 10 -35.54 -11.62 28.87
N SER A 11 -36.72 -11.75 28.28
CA SER A 11 -36.90 -12.00 26.85
C SER A 11 -36.33 -10.85 25.99
N ILE A 12 -36.55 -9.61 26.40
CA ILE A 12 -35.98 -8.42 25.70
C ILE A 12 -34.46 -8.43 25.80
N LEU A 13 -33.92 -8.73 26.98
CA LEU A 13 -32.47 -8.81 27.20
C LEU A 13 -31.81 -9.90 26.36
N GLU A 14 -32.47 -11.08 26.28
CA GLU A 14 -31.98 -12.18 25.44
C GLU A 14 -31.92 -11.78 23.95
N LYS A 15 -32.96 -11.11 23.47
CA LYS A 15 -32.96 -10.59 22.09
C LYS A 15 -31.84 -9.59 21.85
N LEU A 16 -31.63 -8.66 22.78
CA LEU A 16 -30.57 -7.65 22.67
C LEU A 16 -29.18 -8.30 22.68
N LEU A 17 -29.00 -9.33 23.50
CA LEU A 17 -27.75 -10.09 23.55
C LEU A 17 -27.48 -10.80 22.22
N LEU A 18 -28.48 -11.42 21.62
CA LEU A 18 -28.36 -12.09 20.34
C LEU A 18 -28.02 -11.09 19.23
N GLU A 19 -28.66 -9.94 19.22
CA GLU A 19 -28.36 -8.86 18.27
C GLU A 19 -26.93 -8.33 18.41
N ARG A 20 -26.49 -8.15 19.67
CA ARG A 20 -25.14 -7.74 19.99
C ARG A 20 -24.09 -8.75 19.56
N ASP A 21 -24.35 -10.03 19.83
CA ASP A 21 -23.47 -11.12 19.41
C ASP A 21 -23.31 -11.15 17.88
N GLU A 22 -24.41 -10.95 17.17
CA GLU A 22 -24.39 -10.88 15.71
C GLU A 22 -23.57 -9.67 15.20
N GLN A 23 -23.73 -8.52 15.84
CA GLN A 23 -22.95 -7.33 15.52
C GLN A 23 -21.45 -7.55 15.78
N ILE A 24 -21.11 -8.18 16.88
CA ILE A 24 -19.73 -8.52 17.23
C ILE A 24 -19.14 -9.46 16.18
N ARG A 25 -19.87 -10.47 15.77
CA ARG A 25 -19.45 -11.39 14.73
C ARG A 25 -19.16 -10.69 13.41
N LYS A 26 -20.05 -9.80 12.98
CA LYS A 26 -19.89 -9.01 11.77
C LYS A 26 -18.65 -8.10 11.83
N LEU A 27 -18.47 -7.43 12.97
CA LEU A 27 -17.32 -6.56 13.18
C LEU A 27 -16.00 -7.34 13.17
N GLN A 28 -15.99 -8.53 13.75
CA GLN A 28 -14.82 -9.41 13.71
C GLN A 28 -14.49 -9.84 12.28
N GLU A 29 -15.50 -10.18 11.48
CA GLU A 29 -15.32 -10.51 10.07
C GLU A 29 -14.76 -9.32 9.28
N GLU A 30 -15.34 -8.13 9.48
CA GLU A 30 -14.86 -6.90 8.85
C GLU A 30 -13.41 -6.59 9.24
N ASN A 31 -13.08 -6.76 10.52
CA ASN A 31 -11.71 -6.55 10.99
C ASN A 31 -10.71 -7.51 10.34
N THR A 32 -11.09 -8.77 10.19
CA THR A 32 -10.26 -9.77 9.52
C THR A 32 -10.03 -9.40 8.06
N GLU A 33 -11.08 -8.97 7.37
CA GLU A 33 -10.97 -8.49 5.98
C GLU A 33 -10.08 -7.26 5.85
N LEU A 34 -10.24 -6.30 6.76
CA LEU A 34 -9.41 -5.09 6.79
C LEU A 34 -7.94 -5.41 7.06
N GLU A 35 -7.67 -6.36 7.96
CA GLU A 35 -6.29 -6.81 8.23
C GLU A 35 -5.64 -7.39 6.98
N LYS A 36 -6.38 -8.18 6.21
CA LYS A 36 -5.90 -8.75 4.93
C LYS A 36 -5.62 -7.65 3.91
N GLU A 37 -6.50 -6.66 3.82
CA GLU A 37 -6.29 -5.51 2.93
C GLU A 37 -5.06 -4.71 3.32
N ILE A 38 -4.85 -4.49 4.62
CA ILE A 38 -3.67 -3.79 5.13
C ILE A 38 -2.39 -4.54 4.77
N GLU A 39 -2.35 -5.86 4.92
CA GLU A 39 -1.21 -6.68 4.53
C GLU A 39 -0.93 -6.57 3.03
N SER A 40 -1.96 -6.67 2.21
CA SER A 40 -1.85 -6.56 0.76
C SER A 40 -1.32 -5.20 0.34
N LEU A 41 -1.85 -4.13 0.93
CA LEU A 41 -1.39 -2.76 0.67
C LEU A 41 0.06 -2.56 1.12
N GLY A 42 0.44 -3.13 2.26
CA GLY A 42 1.81 -3.08 2.75
C GLY A 42 2.79 -3.73 1.77
N SER A 43 2.41 -4.87 1.20
CA SER A 43 3.19 -5.57 0.17
C SER A 43 3.31 -4.72 -1.09
N ASP A 44 2.23 -4.11 -1.55
CA ASP A 44 2.21 -3.24 -2.73
C ASP A 44 3.11 -2.01 -2.52
N ILE A 45 3.06 -1.42 -1.33
CA ILE A 45 3.91 -0.28 -0.97
C ILE A 45 5.39 -0.68 -1.05
N GLN A 46 5.75 -1.85 -0.55
CA GLN A 46 7.12 -2.35 -0.60
C GLN A 46 7.59 -2.54 -2.04
N GLU A 47 6.76 -3.13 -2.90
CA GLU A 47 7.06 -3.28 -4.33
C GLU A 47 7.28 -1.93 -5.02
N LEU A 48 6.42 -0.96 -4.74
CA LEU A 48 6.55 0.38 -5.30
C LEU A 48 7.83 1.08 -4.83
N GLN A 49 8.20 0.91 -3.57
CA GLN A 49 9.45 1.46 -3.04
C GLN A 49 10.66 0.86 -3.73
N ASP A 50 10.64 -0.44 -4.00
CA ASP A 50 11.70 -1.14 -4.73
C ASP A 50 11.81 -0.64 -6.17
N ILE A 51 10.69 -0.45 -6.85
CA ILE A 51 10.64 0.11 -8.22
C ILE A 51 11.20 1.53 -8.23
N ILE A 52 10.83 2.36 -7.26
CA ILE A 52 11.34 3.72 -7.14
C ILE A 52 12.86 3.72 -6.96
N SER A 53 13.38 2.87 -6.09
CA SER A 53 14.82 2.75 -5.85
C SER A 53 15.58 2.34 -7.10
N GLU A 54 15.08 1.34 -7.83
CA GLU A 54 15.67 0.90 -9.10
C GLU A 54 15.62 1.99 -10.16
N THR A 55 14.50 2.69 -10.28
CA THR A 55 14.34 3.79 -11.24
C THR A 55 15.32 4.92 -10.96
N GLN A 56 15.52 5.27 -9.70
CA GLN A 56 16.49 6.29 -9.30
C GLN A 56 17.92 5.87 -9.65
N LYS A 57 18.26 4.60 -9.46
CA LYS A 57 19.55 4.03 -9.82
C LYS A 57 19.79 4.12 -11.32
N LEU A 58 18.80 3.70 -12.12
CA LEU A 58 18.86 3.78 -13.58
C LEU A 58 19.00 5.22 -14.07
N ASN A 59 18.28 6.14 -13.47
CA ASN A 59 18.38 7.57 -13.82
C ASN A 59 19.78 8.12 -13.57
N ARG A 60 20.44 7.72 -12.50
CA ARG A 60 21.82 8.11 -12.21
C ARG A 60 22.80 7.52 -13.23
N GLU A 61 22.60 6.27 -13.61
CA GLU A 61 23.41 5.59 -14.62
C GLU A 61 23.25 6.27 -15.99
N PHE A 62 22.02 6.57 -16.40
CA PHE A 62 21.74 7.30 -17.63
C PHE A 62 22.35 8.69 -17.64
N SER A 63 22.28 9.41 -16.53
CA SER A 63 22.90 10.74 -16.41
C SER A 63 24.41 10.67 -16.58
N GLY A 64 25.06 9.66 -15.98
CA GLY A 64 26.48 9.40 -16.13
C GLY A 64 26.86 9.11 -17.58
N THR A 65 26.11 8.20 -18.22
CA THR A 65 26.32 7.86 -19.63
C THR A 65 26.14 9.07 -20.54
N ASN A 66 25.12 9.88 -20.31
CA ASN A 66 24.88 11.10 -21.10
C ASN A 66 26.02 12.10 -20.97
N ARG A 67 26.60 12.26 -19.78
CA ARG A 67 27.76 13.13 -19.57
C ARG A 67 28.98 12.64 -20.35
N GLU A 68 29.24 11.34 -20.32
CA GLU A 68 30.34 10.72 -21.06
C GLU A 68 30.14 10.88 -22.56
N MET A 69 28.95 10.68 -23.07
CA MET A 69 28.62 10.85 -24.48
C MET A 69 28.83 12.31 -24.93
N LYS A 70 28.44 13.27 -24.10
CA LYS A 70 28.68 14.70 -24.40
C LYS A 70 30.16 15.03 -24.45
N LYS A 71 30.98 14.47 -23.58
CA LYS A 71 32.43 14.62 -23.57
C LYS A 71 33.06 14.04 -24.84
N LEU A 72 32.65 12.86 -25.24
CA LEU A 72 33.12 12.21 -26.46
C LEU A 72 32.73 13.02 -27.68
N LYS A 73 31.52 13.51 -27.75
CA LYS A 73 31.06 14.36 -28.86
C LYS A 73 31.92 15.62 -29.01
N LYS A 74 32.22 16.29 -27.92
CA LYS A 74 33.11 17.48 -27.94
C LYS A 74 34.51 17.14 -28.40
N LYS A 75 35.04 16.02 -27.96
CA LYS A 75 36.37 15.53 -28.38
C LYS A 75 36.41 15.27 -29.88
N TYR A 76 35.40 14.60 -30.41
CA TYR A 76 35.27 14.35 -31.85
C TYR A 76 35.17 15.64 -32.65
N GLU A 77 34.38 16.58 -32.21
CA GLU A 77 34.24 17.90 -32.89
C GLU A 77 35.57 18.64 -32.95
N LYS A 78 36.36 18.59 -31.86
CA LYS A 78 37.69 19.21 -31.82
C LYS A 78 38.67 18.54 -32.80
N GLU A 79 38.66 17.21 -32.86
CA GLU A 79 39.51 16.45 -33.78
C GLU A 79 39.15 16.71 -35.24
N MET A 80 37.86 16.77 -35.56
CA MET A 80 37.38 17.11 -36.90
C MET A 80 37.81 18.51 -37.33
N LYS A 81 37.74 19.48 -36.43
CA LYS A 81 38.22 20.86 -36.71
C LYS A 81 39.72 20.90 -36.97
N LYS A 82 40.50 20.08 -36.29
CA LYS A 82 41.95 19.98 -36.51
C LYS A 82 42.30 19.36 -37.85
N MET A 83 41.47 18.49 -38.37
CA MET A 83 41.67 17.86 -39.68
C MET A 83 41.27 18.75 -40.85
N MET A 84 40.45 19.73 -40.58
CA MET A 84 40.06 20.72 -41.59
C MET A 84 41.01 21.91 -41.58
#